data_bd838ffae792786ead839d61618320ea
#
_entry.id   bd838ffae792786ead839d61618320ea
#
_cell.length_a   1.000
_cell.length_b   1.000
_cell.length_c   1.000
_cell.angle_alpha   90.00
_cell.angle_beta   90.00
_cell.angle_gamma   90.00
#
_symmetry.space_group_name_H-M   'P 1'
#
loop_
_entity.id
_entity.type
_entity.pdbx_description
1 polymer ?
#
loop_
_entity_poly.entity_id
_entity_poly.type
_entity_poly.pdbx_seq_one_letter_code
_entity_poly.pdbx_strand_id
1 'polypeptide(L)'
;MSRRNENIFEEKSHLGRKIGVTLLVVLLLTFGAGAVANFAISNTVKTLRQTVTIPDLPNSLDQWSILLLTDLNGEYRGLNQASIGKAVGTRAVSCVIMTGNMIGENGDAAPALALLEQLPAGSKVLFLPGSGDPSPYATTAHASLSPYADWAQALIDAGVTMLDVPVSFTREKSTIWFVPEDLYTLNIPSARKAYQKQLDGLNALPTLTADQAALQRLAVYQLDRLDRIEAAMAEMMDKDMQVCVSGMPLTQEYITTAKQNADPKAVCAMNNVDLIVAGGYCGGQWRIPGVGALYVPELGWFPEDSQVQGLNFFGGIWQYVSPGLGKGLIYPWWMGFRLFNSPAVTTITLSKNIS
;
A
#
# COMPACT_ATOMS: atom_id res chain seq x y z
N MET A 1 -71.75 49.04 -35.76
CA MET A 1 -71.00 47.75 -35.71
C MET A 1 -69.56 48.09 -35.25
N SER A 2 -69.36 47.98 -33.97
CA SER A 2 -68.03 48.23 -33.35
C SER A 2 -67.26 46.91 -33.24
N ARG A 3 -66.10 46.81 -33.91
CA ARG A 3 -65.19 45.67 -33.78
C ARG A 3 -64.40 45.86 -32.56
N ARG A 4 -64.59 45.00 -31.54
CA ARG A 4 -63.78 44.86 -30.35
C ARG A 4 -62.46 44.20 -30.77
N ASN A 5 -61.35 44.95 -30.71
CA ASN A 5 -60.01 44.38 -30.77
C ASN A 5 -59.73 43.66 -29.45
N GLU A 6 -59.82 42.33 -29.47
CA GLU A 6 -59.28 41.51 -28.37
C GLU A 6 -57.75 41.49 -28.51
N ASN A 7 -57.08 42.15 -27.58
CA ASN A 7 -55.62 42.03 -27.39
C ASN A 7 -55.30 40.64 -26.85
N ILE A 8 -54.97 39.70 -27.74
CA ILE A 8 -54.44 38.39 -27.40
C ILE A 8 -52.93 38.54 -27.17
N PHE A 9 -52.52 39.20 -26.11
CA PHE A 9 -51.21 39.00 -25.53
C PHE A 9 -51.38 37.93 -24.44
N GLU A 10 -51.18 36.66 -24.82
CA GLU A 10 -50.93 35.62 -23.85
C GLU A 10 -49.64 36.00 -23.09
N GLU A 11 -49.77 36.42 -21.83
CA GLU A 11 -48.64 36.49 -20.89
C GLU A 11 -48.07 35.10 -20.79
N LYS A 12 -46.96 34.81 -21.52
CA LYS A 12 -46.19 33.59 -21.35
C LYS A 12 -45.78 33.51 -19.89
N SER A 13 -46.38 32.59 -19.18
CA SER A 13 -46.08 32.39 -17.76
C SER A 13 -44.60 32.12 -17.61
N HIS A 14 -43.88 33.04 -16.96
CA HIS A 14 -42.46 32.86 -16.64
C HIS A 14 -42.23 31.85 -15.51
N LEU A 15 -43.25 31.09 -15.12
CA LEU A 15 -43.21 30.12 -14.03
C LEU A 15 -42.19 29.00 -14.35
N GLY A 16 -42.22 28.44 -15.55
CA GLY A 16 -41.24 27.39 -15.96
C GLY A 16 -39.80 27.88 -15.92
N ARG A 17 -39.54 29.13 -16.34
CA ARG A 17 -38.21 29.78 -16.24
C ARG A 17 -37.78 29.97 -14.78
N LYS A 18 -38.67 30.40 -13.92
CA LYS A 18 -38.38 30.57 -12.47
C LYS A 18 -38.06 29.23 -11.83
N ILE A 19 -38.86 28.17 -12.11
CA ILE A 19 -38.60 26.83 -11.59
C ILE A 19 -37.26 26.30 -12.12
N GLY A 20 -36.97 26.46 -13.41
CA GLY A 20 -35.69 26.04 -13.99
C GLY A 20 -34.50 26.74 -13.38
N VAL A 21 -34.58 28.08 -13.16
CA VAL A 21 -33.53 28.85 -12.48
C VAL A 21 -33.38 28.41 -11.01
N THR A 22 -34.47 28.19 -10.31
CA THR A 22 -34.39 27.71 -8.90
C THR A 22 -33.74 26.32 -8.82
N LEU A 23 -34.14 25.38 -9.70
CA LEU A 23 -33.51 24.06 -9.75
C LEU A 23 -32.02 24.14 -10.07
N LEU A 24 -31.63 25.00 -11.03
CA LEU A 24 -30.21 25.22 -11.36
C LEU A 24 -29.43 25.79 -10.16
N VAL A 25 -29.98 26.77 -9.46
CA VAL A 25 -29.35 27.35 -8.28
C VAL A 25 -29.21 26.32 -7.17
N VAL A 26 -30.24 25.53 -6.89
CA VAL A 26 -30.18 24.43 -5.91
C VAL A 26 -29.12 23.41 -6.33
N LEU A 27 -29.06 23.02 -7.59
CA LEU A 27 -28.03 22.10 -8.10
C LEU A 27 -26.62 22.65 -7.92
N LEU A 28 -26.40 23.94 -8.26
CA LEU A 28 -25.09 24.59 -8.09
C LEU A 28 -24.70 24.70 -6.61
N LEU A 29 -25.62 24.99 -5.74
CA LEU A 29 -25.36 25.06 -4.30
C LEU A 29 -25.04 23.68 -3.72
N THR A 30 -25.79 22.64 -4.09
CA THR A 30 -25.50 21.26 -3.65
C THR A 30 -24.17 20.75 -4.19
N PHE A 31 -23.86 21.03 -5.46
CA PHE A 31 -22.55 20.70 -6.04
C PHE A 31 -21.41 21.45 -5.34
N GLY A 32 -21.57 22.74 -5.12
CA GLY A 32 -20.58 23.56 -4.40
C GLY A 32 -20.35 23.06 -2.96
N ALA A 33 -21.41 22.77 -2.22
CA ALA A 33 -21.33 22.20 -0.88
C ALA A 33 -20.65 20.83 -0.90
N GLY A 34 -20.98 19.99 -1.87
CA GLY A 34 -20.33 18.69 -2.08
C GLY A 34 -18.83 18.81 -2.37
N ALA A 35 -18.43 19.78 -3.22
CA ALA A 35 -17.03 20.02 -3.54
C ALA A 35 -16.23 20.49 -2.32
N VAL A 36 -16.80 21.40 -1.50
CA VAL A 36 -16.18 21.87 -0.25
C VAL A 36 -16.06 20.71 0.76
N ALA A 37 -17.10 19.91 0.92
CA ALA A 37 -17.08 18.73 1.79
C ALA A 37 -16.04 17.72 1.32
N ASN A 38 -15.99 17.44 0.01
CA ASN A 38 -14.97 16.56 -0.56
C ASN A 38 -13.56 17.07 -0.30
N PHE A 39 -13.31 18.37 -0.52
CA PHE A 39 -12.01 18.98 -0.26
C PHE A 39 -11.57 18.77 1.18
N ALA A 40 -12.46 19.03 2.14
CA ALA A 40 -12.18 18.83 3.55
C ALA A 40 -11.91 17.36 3.89
N ILE A 41 -12.73 16.42 3.40
CA ILE A 41 -12.61 14.98 3.66
C ILE A 41 -11.34 14.43 3.04
N SER A 42 -11.08 14.71 1.76
CA SER A 42 -9.99 14.11 0.99
C SER A 42 -8.60 14.66 1.34
N ASN A 43 -8.53 15.83 2.00
CA ASN A 43 -7.27 16.41 2.47
C ASN A 43 -6.99 16.18 3.97
N THR A 44 -7.94 15.62 4.72
CA THR A 44 -7.75 15.30 6.13
C THR A 44 -7.26 13.88 6.29
N VAL A 45 -6.02 13.71 6.75
CA VAL A 45 -5.46 12.39 7.07
C VAL A 45 -6.07 11.89 8.37
N LYS A 46 -6.71 10.73 8.33
CA LYS A 46 -7.31 10.07 9.50
C LYS A 46 -6.32 9.14 10.19
N THR A 47 -6.49 8.98 11.48
CA THR A 47 -5.84 7.94 12.27
C THR A 47 -6.82 6.80 12.47
N LEU A 48 -6.51 5.63 11.94
CA LEU A 48 -7.26 4.39 12.15
C LEU A 48 -6.54 3.51 13.16
N ARG A 49 -7.29 2.80 13.96
CA ARG A 49 -6.79 1.81 14.91
C ARG A 49 -7.54 0.52 14.71
N GLN A 50 -6.81 -0.55 14.45
CA GLN A 50 -7.35 -1.88 14.23
C GLN A 50 -6.72 -2.84 15.22
N THR A 51 -7.55 -3.49 16.01
CA THR A 51 -7.10 -4.65 16.80
C THR A 51 -7.34 -5.92 15.98
N VAL A 52 -6.33 -6.78 15.90
CA VAL A 52 -6.42 -8.09 15.25
C VAL A 52 -6.19 -9.14 16.32
N THR A 53 -7.19 -9.98 16.53
CA THR A 53 -7.09 -11.13 17.45
C THR A 53 -6.44 -12.29 16.72
N ILE A 54 -5.27 -12.70 17.18
CA ILE A 54 -4.53 -13.84 16.63
C ILE A 54 -4.68 -15.00 17.60
N PRO A 55 -5.26 -16.12 17.15
CA PRO A 55 -5.27 -17.35 17.95
C PRO A 55 -3.83 -17.74 18.34
N ASP A 56 -3.65 -18.22 19.55
CA ASP A 56 -2.35 -18.70 20.04
C ASP A 56 -1.20 -17.68 20.05
N LEU A 57 -1.51 -16.37 19.94
CA LEU A 57 -0.52 -15.30 20.03
C LEU A 57 0.31 -15.43 21.31
N PRO A 58 1.65 -15.49 21.23
CA PRO A 58 2.50 -15.51 22.42
C PRO A 58 2.27 -14.28 23.31
N ASN A 59 2.28 -14.46 24.63
CA ASN A 59 2.02 -13.35 25.55
C ASN A 59 2.96 -12.16 25.37
N SER A 60 4.20 -12.41 25.01
CA SER A 60 5.20 -11.36 24.73
C SER A 60 4.89 -10.53 23.49
N LEU A 61 4.08 -11.05 22.54
CA LEU A 61 3.63 -10.33 21.36
C LEU A 61 2.24 -9.69 21.54
N ASP A 62 1.56 -9.91 22.67
CA ASP A 62 0.32 -9.18 22.98
C ASP A 62 0.60 -7.66 23.01
N GLN A 63 -0.29 -6.86 22.44
CA GLN A 63 -0.15 -5.42 22.26
C GLN A 63 1.05 -5.02 21.36
N TRP A 64 1.57 -5.93 20.53
CA TRP A 64 2.50 -5.54 19.48
C TRP A 64 1.79 -4.63 18.50
N SER A 65 2.41 -3.50 18.16
CA SER A 65 1.77 -2.49 17.33
C SER A 65 2.58 -2.22 16.05
N ILE A 66 1.88 -2.26 14.92
CA ILE A 66 2.40 -1.98 13.58
C ILE A 66 1.79 -0.66 13.12
N LEU A 67 2.60 0.35 12.79
CA LEU A 67 2.13 1.51 12.03
C LEU A 67 2.21 1.17 10.55
N LEU A 68 1.07 1.04 9.90
CA LEU A 68 0.97 0.76 8.47
C LEU A 68 0.73 2.05 7.69
N LEU A 69 1.62 2.33 6.75
CA LEU A 69 1.61 3.48 5.84
C LEU A 69 1.66 2.95 4.41
N THR A 70 0.69 3.32 3.57
CA THR A 70 0.61 2.78 2.22
C THR A 70 0.27 3.84 1.19
N ASP A 71 0.70 3.60 -0.04
CA ASP A 71 0.22 4.30 -1.23
C ASP A 71 0.33 5.82 -1.13
N LEU A 72 1.50 6.34 -0.71
CA LEU A 72 1.78 7.78 -0.71
C LEU A 72 1.83 8.34 -2.14
N ASN A 73 2.28 7.51 -3.10
CA ASN A 73 2.38 7.83 -4.54
C ASN A 73 3.15 9.11 -4.85
N GLY A 74 4.22 9.40 -4.08
CA GLY A 74 5.01 10.60 -4.24
C GLY A 74 4.28 11.90 -3.90
N GLU A 75 3.14 11.83 -3.20
CA GLU A 75 2.36 13.01 -2.86
C GLU A 75 2.79 13.64 -1.52
N TYR A 76 2.68 14.95 -1.43
CA TYR A 76 2.78 15.66 -0.15
C TYR A 76 1.40 15.86 0.48
N ARG A 77 1.28 15.54 1.78
CA ARG A 77 0.11 15.81 2.60
C ARG A 77 0.40 16.93 3.61
N GLY A 78 0.31 18.16 3.11
CA GLY A 78 0.78 19.35 3.79
C GLY A 78 2.28 19.58 3.63
N LEU A 79 2.80 20.69 4.17
CA LEU A 79 4.23 21.01 4.12
C LEU A 79 5.02 19.93 4.87
N ASN A 80 6.04 19.34 4.24
CA ASN A 80 6.87 18.29 4.81
C ASN A 80 6.06 17.17 5.48
N GLN A 81 4.96 16.73 4.86
CA GLN A 81 4.08 15.67 5.37
C GLN A 81 3.42 15.99 6.73
N ALA A 82 3.26 17.25 7.10
CA ALA A 82 2.76 17.66 8.42
C ALA A 82 1.38 17.06 8.75
N SER A 83 0.50 16.87 7.74
CA SER A 83 -0.80 16.24 7.95
C SER A 83 -0.69 14.77 8.36
N ILE A 84 0.31 14.07 7.81
CA ILE A 84 0.59 12.67 8.18
C ILE A 84 1.23 12.65 9.57
N GLY A 85 2.22 13.51 9.85
CA GLY A 85 2.85 13.62 11.17
C GLY A 85 1.84 13.87 12.29
N LYS A 86 0.86 14.74 12.05
CA LYS A 86 -0.25 14.98 12.98
C LYS A 86 -1.10 13.72 13.21
N ALA A 87 -1.36 12.94 12.16
CA ALA A 87 -2.14 11.70 12.25
C ALA A 87 -1.38 10.55 12.90
N VAL A 88 -0.07 10.43 12.67
CA VAL A 88 0.83 9.47 13.32
C VAL A 88 0.94 9.77 14.82
N GLY A 89 1.12 11.06 15.15
CA GLY A 89 1.31 11.50 16.54
C GLY A 89 2.65 11.03 17.12
N THR A 90 2.74 11.05 18.46
CA THR A 90 3.98 10.73 19.18
C THR A 90 3.99 9.35 19.83
N ARG A 91 2.96 8.53 19.57
CA ARG A 91 2.87 7.21 20.19
C ARG A 91 3.93 6.28 19.61
N ALA A 92 4.74 5.69 20.49
CA ALA A 92 5.67 4.65 20.08
C ALA A 92 4.92 3.44 19.51
N VAL A 93 5.45 2.88 18.43
CA VAL A 93 4.98 1.64 17.80
C VAL A 93 6.12 0.64 17.79
N SER A 94 5.80 -0.64 17.67
CA SER A 94 6.82 -1.70 17.66
C SER A 94 7.62 -1.69 16.35
N CYS A 95 6.95 -1.43 15.23
CA CYS A 95 7.58 -1.22 13.92
C CYS A 95 6.67 -0.39 13.00
N VAL A 96 7.25 0.11 11.94
CA VAL A 96 6.54 0.80 10.84
C VAL A 96 6.68 -0.05 9.59
N ILE A 97 5.57 -0.31 8.93
CA ILE A 97 5.53 -0.94 7.60
C ILE A 97 5.12 0.11 6.59
N MET A 98 5.96 0.33 5.61
CA MET A 98 5.63 1.06 4.39
C MET A 98 5.44 0.04 3.27
N THR A 99 4.31 0.06 2.57
CA THR A 99 4.06 -0.86 1.45
C THR A 99 3.12 -0.25 0.42
N GLY A 100 2.99 -0.89 -0.74
CA GLY A 100 2.30 -0.31 -1.88
C GLY A 100 3.11 0.80 -2.53
N ASN A 101 2.47 1.58 -3.35
CA ASN A 101 3.12 2.61 -4.17
C ASN A 101 3.48 3.84 -3.33
N MET A 102 4.67 3.86 -2.73
CA MET A 102 5.11 4.96 -1.87
C MET A 102 5.83 6.08 -2.65
N ILE A 103 6.63 5.70 -3.64
CA ILE A 103 7.48 6.61 -4.41
C ILE A 103 6.72 7.21 -5.58
N GLY A 104 5.86 6.41 -6.22
CA GLY A 104 5.16 6.78 -7.45
C GLY A 104 6.04 6.68 -8.70
N GLU A 105 5.40 6.77 -9.87
CA GLU A 105 6.02 6.50 -11.17
C GLU A 105 7.26 7.36 -11.48
N ASN A 106 7.35 8.56 -10.90
CA ASN A 106 8.45 9.49 -11.16
C ASN A 106 9.76 9.14 -10.46
N GLY A 107 9.75 8.21 -9.51
CA GLY A 107 10.94 7.82 -8.76
C GLY A 107 11.47 8.90 -7.80
N ASP A 108 10.66 9.90 -7.44
CA ASP A 108 11.04 10.95 -6.48
C ASP A 108 10.88 10.42 -5.04
N ALA A 109 12.02 10.22 -4.37
CA ALA A 109 12.03 9.80 -2.97
C ALA A 109 11.72 10.92 -1.97
N ALA A 110 11.75 12.20 -2.37
CA ALA A 110 11.64 13.32 -1.44
C ALA A 110 10.35 13.30 -0.58
N PRO A 111 9.15 12.98 -1.12
CA PRO A 111 7.95 12.86 -0.28
C PRO A 111 8.03 11.74 0.76
N ALA A 112 8.65 10.61 0.40
CA ALA A 112 8.83 9.49 1.32
C ALA A 112 9.90 9.79 2.39
N LEU A 113 11.00 10.47 2.03
CA LEU A 113 12.00 10.94 2.97
C LEU A 113 11.40 11.95 3.96
N ALA A 114 10.61 12.91 3.47
CA ALA A 114 9.89 13.84 4.33
C ALA A 114 8.89 13.14 5.27
N LEU A 115 8.31 12.00 4.85
CA LEU A 115 7.46 11.18 5.70
C LEU A 115 8.25 10.53 6.83
N LEU A 116 9.46 10.05 6.58
CA LEU A 116 10.32 9.45 7.61
C LEU A 116 10.63 10.44 8.75
N GLU A 117 10.78 11.73 8.44
CA GLU A 117 10.99 12.79 9.44
C GLU A 117 9.79 12.99 10.37
N GLN A 118 8.59 12.54 9.96
CA GLN A 118 7.37 12.65 10.76
C GLN A 118 7.13 11.42 11.67
N LEU A 119 7.96 10.41 11.59
CA LEU A 119 7.82 9.20 12.39
C LEU A 119 8.40 9.39 13.79
N PRO A 120 7.91 8.67 14.81
CA PRO A 120 8.51 8.66 16.12
C PRO A 120 10.00 8.28 16.07
N ALA A 121 10.84 9.02 16.80
CA ALA A 121 12.29 8.78 16.79
C ALA A 121 12.64 7.32 17.13
N GLY A 122 13.58 6.74 16.38
CA GLY A 122 14.02 5.36 16.57
C GLY A 122 13.06 4.29 16.03
N SER A 123 12.03 4.68 15.28
CA SER A 123 11.15 3.72 14.61
C SER A 123 11.93 2.79 13.67
N LYS A 124 11.66 1.50 13.76
CA LYS A 124 12.15 0.52 12.79
C LYS A 124 11.21 0.53 11.59
N VAL A 125 11.71 0.93 10.43
CA VAL A 125 10.91 1.07 9.21
C VAL A 125 11.28 -0.02 8.23
N LEU A 126 10.29 -0.83 7.83
CA LEU A 126 10.40 -1.81 6.75
C LEU A 126 9.65 -1.27 5.55
N PHE A 127 10.21 -1.39 4.36
CA PHE A 127 9.58 -0.94 3.12
C PHE A 127 9.55 -2.02 2.05
N LEU A 128 8.35 -2.36 1.60
CA LEU A 128 8.09 -3.20 0.43
C LEU A 128 7.52 -2.32 -0.70
N PRO A 129 8.27 -2.06 -1.79
CA PRO A 129 7.77 -1.29 -2.93
C PRO A 129 6.55 -1.93 -3.59
N GLY A 130 5.64 -1.10 -4.08
CA GLY A 130 4.50 -1.53 -4.89
C GLY A 130 4.83 -1.64 -6.37
N SER A 131 3.89 -2.18 -7.14
CA SER A 131 4.03 -2.35 -8.59
C SER A 131 4.05 -1.03 -9.39
N GLY A 132 3.55 0.06 -8.81
CA GLY A 132 3.61 1.40 -9.41
C GLY A 132 4.83 2.21 -9.00
N ASP A 133 5.67 1.71 -8.09
CA ASP A 133 6.99 2.28 -7.82
C ASP A 133 7.98 1.82 -8.90
N PRO A 134 8.98 2.62 -9.28
CA PRO A 134 10.07 2.16 -10.13
C PRO A 134 10.81 0.98 -9.47
N SER A 135 11.49 0.16 -10.28
CA SER A 135 12.30 -0.93 -9.73
C SER A 135 13.23 -0.40 -8.63
N PRO A 136 13.28 -1.03 -7.46
CA PRO A 136 14.21 -0.65 -6.41
C PRO A 136 15.66 -1.00 -6.75
N TYR A 137 15.88 -1.78 -7.82
CA TYR A 137 17.19 -2.26 -8.23
C TYR A 137 17.72 -1.49 -9.44
N ALA A 138 19.02 -1.19 -9.42
CA ALA A 138 19.71 -0.51 -10.51
C ALA A 138 19.99 -1.47 -11.67
N THR A 139 19.35 -1.23 -12.82
CA THR A 139 19.55 -1.99 -14.06
C THR A 139 20.42 -1.24 -15.06
N THR A 140 20.74 0.02 -14.80
CA THR A 140 21.58 0.91 -15.63
C THR A 140 22.70 1.51 -14.79
N ALA A 141 23.69 2.05 -15.45
CA ALA A 141 24.78 2.77 -14.77
C ALA A 141 24.24 3.99 -14.00
N HIS A 142 24.70 4.16 -12.79
CA HIS A 142 24.40 5.31 -11.92
C HIS A 142 25.63 5.67 -11.08
N ALA A 143 25.58 6.80 -10.40
CA ALA A 143 26.74 7.33 -9.67
C ALA A 143 27.20 6.42 -8.52
N SER A 144 26.26 5.73 -7.87
CA SER A 144 26.55 4.75 -6.82
C SER A 144 26.92 3.39 -7.41
N LEU A 145 27.72 2.62 -6.68
CA LEU A 145 27.99 1.20 -7.00
C LEU A 145 26.99 0.27 -6.30
N SER A 146 25.95 0.81 -5.68
CA SER A 146 24.89 0.05 -5.02
C SER A 146 24.12 -0.82 -6.04
N PRO A 147 23.64 -2.00 -5.65
CA PRO A 147 22.66 -2.74 -6.43
C PRO A 147 21.27 -2.09 -6.44
N TYR A 148 21.03 -1.13 -5.56
CA TYR A 148 19.76 -0.39 -5.50
C TYR A 148 19.76 0.85 -6.39
N ALA A 149 18.60 1.20 -6.90
CA ALA A 149 18.35 2.47 -7.58
C ALA A 149 18.52 3.65 -6.61
N ASP A 150 18.84 4.85 -7.12
CA ASP A 150 19.16 6.02 -6.29
C ASP A 150 18.07 6.35 -5.27
N TRP A 151 16.79 6.25 -5.65
CA TRP A 151 15.67 6.50 -4.75
C TRP A 151 15.60 5.48 -3.59
N ALA A 152 15.87 4.20 -3.88
CA ALA A 152 15.85 3.15 -2.86
C ALA A 152 17.07 3.27 -1.94
N GLN A 153 18.24 3.60 -2.51
CA GLN A 153 19.45 3.85 -1.73
C GLN A 153 19.26 5.05 -0.78
N ALA A 154 18.61 6.14 -1.24
CA ALA A 154 18.35 7.30 -0.38
C ALA A 154 17.47 6.94 0.84
N LEU A 155 16.48 6.04 0.68
CA LEU A 155 15.69 5.53 1.81
C LEU A 155 16.51 4.63 2.75
N ILE A 156 17.38 3.78 2.20
CA ILE A 156 18.29 2.93 2.99
C ILE A 156 19.23 3.80 3.83
N ASP A 157 19.81 4.85 3.23
CA ASP A 157 20.70 5.80 3.89
C ASP A 157 19.97 6.59 5.00
N ALA A 158 18.64 6.78 4.85
CA ALA A 158 17.77 7.35 5.88
C ALA A 158 17.32 6.34 6.96
N GLY A 159 17.83 5.10 6.94
CA GLY A 159 17.57 4.07 7.95
C GLY A 159 16.37 3.15 7.67
N VAL A 160 15.84 3.16 6.45
CA VAL A 160 14.81 2.21 6.03
C VAL A 160 15.43 0.86 5.69
N THR A 161 14.82 -0.23 6.15
CA THR A 161 15.15 -1.58 5.72
C THR A 161 14.25 -1.95 4.54
N MET A 162 14.84 -2.19 3.36
CA MET A 162 14.11 -2.75 2.24
C MET A 162 13.66 -4.17 2.59
N LEU A 163 12.36 -4.41 2.50
CA LEU A 163 11.78 -5.71 2.80
C LEU A 163 11.84 -6.59 1.54
N ASP A 164 13.03 -7.01 1.17
CA ASP A 164 13.30 -7.92 0.06
C ASP A 164 13.77 -9.31 0.52
N VAL A 165 13.97 -9.46 1.81
CA VAL A 165 14.18 -10.73 2.54
C VAL A 165 13.27 -10.72 3.78
N PRO A 166 12.96 -11.89 4.37
CA PRO A 166 12.23 -11.92 5.63
C PRO A 166 12.99 -11.18 6.74
N VAL A 167 12.28 -10.37 7.52
CA VAL A 167 12.84 -9.61 8.65
C VAL A 167 12.12 -9.99 9.93
N SER A 168 12.88 -10.27 10.98
CA SER A 168 12.33 -10.66 12.29
C SER A 168 12.53 -9.60 13.35
N PHE A 169 11.63 -9.61 14.32
CA PHE A 169 11.76 -8.92 15.60
C PHE A 169 11.49 -9.90 16.72
N THR A 170 12.37 -9.92 17.70
CA THR A 170 12.23 -10.78 18.88
C THR A 170 11.89 -9.93 20.10
N ARG A 171 10.85 -10.31 20.82
CA ARG A 171 10.51 -9.77 22.13
C ARG A 171 10.48 -10.92 23.14
N GLU A 172 11.38 -10.88 24.12
CA GLU A 172 11.61 -11.97 25.07
C GLU A 172 11.97 -13.28 24.35
N LYS A 173 11.05 -14.25 24.31
CA LYS A 173 11.26 -15.57 23.71
C LYS A 173 10.41 -15.80 22.45
N SER A 174 9.73 -14.78 21.96
CA SER A 174 8.82 -14.88 20.82
C SER A 174 9.32 -14.01 19.67
N THR A 175 9.24 -14.55 18.48
CA THR A 175 9.67 -13.91 17.25
C THR A 175 8.45 -13.66 16.35
N ILE A 176 8.43 -12.48 15.74
CA ILE A 176 7.50 -12.10 14.67
C ILE A 176 8.30 -11.85 13.40
N TRP A 177 7.92 -12.48 12.31
CA TRP A 177 8.53 -12.34 11.00
C TRP A 177 7.65 -11.51 10.08
N PHE A 178 8.27 -10.59 9.35
CA PHE A 178 7.66 -9.84 8.26
C PHE A 178 8.23 -10.38 6.95
N VAL A 179 7.36 -10.94 6.13
CA VAL A 179 7.74 -11.67 4.91
C VAL A 179 7.07 -11.01 3.71
N PRO A 180 7.84 -10.60 2.68
CA PRO A 180 7.28 -10.15 1.41
C PRO A 180 6.41 -11.25 0.78
N GLU A 181 5.29 -10.86 0.19
CA GLU A 181 4.30 -11.82 -0.33
C GLU A 181 4.85 -12.75 -1.42
N ASP A 182 5.76 -12.23 -2.27
CA ASP A 182 6.36 -12.95 -3.37
C ASP A 182 7.19 -14.16 -2.92
N LEU A 183 7.71 -14.13 -1.69
CA LEU A 183 8.54 -15.21 -1.16
C LEU A 183 7.76 -16.49 -0.85
N TYR A 184 6.44 -16.40 -0.65
CA TYR A 184 5.60 -17.59 -0.42
C TYR A 184 5.40 -18.44 -1.69
N THR A 185 5.70 -17.87 -2.86
CA THR A 185 5.59 -18.58 -4.16
C THR A 185 6.92 -18.64 -4.90
N LEU A 186 8.00 -18.09 -4.33
CA LEU A 186 9.31 -18.03 -4.96
C LEU A 186 9.93 -19.42 -5.09
N ASN A 187 10.28 -19.80 -6.32
CA ASN A 187 11.09 -20.98 -6.58
C ASN A 187 12.57 -20.61 -6.54
N ILE A 188 13.19 -20.72 -5.36
CA ILE A 188 14.60 -20.32 -5.14
C ILE A 188 15.58 -21.04 -6.07
N PRO A 189 15.52 -22.38 -6.28
CA PRO A 189 16.41 -23.06 -7.24
C PRO A 189 16.32 -22.52 -8.67
N SER A 190 15.11 -22.22 -9.14
CA SER A 190 14.90 -21.66 -10.48
C SER A 190 15.41 -20.23 -10.59
N ALA A 191 15.15 -19.40 -9.59
CA ALA A 191 15.64 -18.02 -9.52
C ALA A 191 17.19 -17.99 -9.47
N ARG A 192 17.80 -18.82 -8.63
CA ARG A 192 19.25 -18.96 -8.54
C ARG A 192 19.88 -19.34 -9.88
N LYS A 193 19.31 -20.34 -10.58
CA LYS A 193 19.78 -20.75 -11.90
C LYS A 193 19.69 -19.60 -12.93
N ALA A 194 18.63 -18.80 -12.87
CA ALA A 194 18.44 -17.65 -13.76
C ALA A 194 19.50 -16.57 -13.53
N TYR A 195 19.72 -16.15 -12.27
CA TYR A 195 20.73 -15.16 -11.93
C TYR A 195 22.15 -15.65 -12.19
N GLN A 196 22.46 -16.91 -11.91
CA GLN A 196 23.77 -17.50 -12.22
C GLN A 196 24.04 -17.49 -13.72
N LYS A 197 23.06 -17.88 -14.54
CA LYS A 197 23.18 -17.82 -16.00
C LYS A 197 23.43 -16.39 -16.50
N GLN A 198 22.74 -15.41 -15.93
CA GLN A 198 22.96 -14.01 -16.26
C GLN A 198 24.38 -13.55 -15.90
N LEU A 199 24.84 -13.89 -14.71
CA LEU A 199 26.18 -13.57 -14.22
C LEU A 199 27.27 -14.21 -15.09
N ASP A 200 27.12 -15.50 -15.40
CA ASP A 200 28.08 -16.23 -16.27
C ASP A 200 28.16 -15.59 -17.65
N GLY A 201 27.01 -15.20 -18.24
CA GLY A 201 26.96 -14.50 -19.50
C GLY A 201 27.69 -13.16 -19.49
N LEU A 202 27.54 -12.39 -18.42
CA LEU A 202 28.24 -11.10 -18.25
C LEU A 202 29.74 -11.30 -18.01
N ASN A 203 30.12 -12.30 -17.23
CA ASN A 203 31.53 -12.64 -16.95
C ASN A 203 32.28 -13.18 -18.17
N ALA A 204 31.60 -13.72 -19.18
CA ALA A 204 32.19 -14.19 -20.42
C ALA A 204 32.54 -13.04 -21.38
N LEU A 205 32.06 -11.82 -21.15
CA LEU A 205 32.36 -10.67 -21.99
C LEU A 205 33.79 -10.16 -21.72
N PRO A 206 34.56 -9.84 -22.77
CA PRO A 206 35.94 -9.34 -22.59
C PRO A 206 35.99 -7.95 -21.92
N THR A 207 34.96 -7.14 -22.11
CA THR A 207 34.76 -5.84 -21.47
C THR A 207 33.28 -5.60 -21.25
N LEU A 208 32.94 -4.95 -20.14
CA LEU A 208 31.56 -4.59 -19.81
C LEU A 208 31.33 -3.13 -20.13
N THR A 209 30.18 -2.80 -20.69
CA THR A 209 29.65 -1.43 -20.65
C THR A 209 29.27 -1.07 -19.22
N ALA A 210 29.07 0.22 -18.94
CA ALA A 210 28.68 0.68 -17.61
C ALA A 210 27.34 0.05 -17.14
N ASP A 211 26.36 -0.10 -18.06
CA ASP A 211 25.09 -0.75 -17.75
C ASP A 211 25.26 -2.26 -17.51
N GLN A 212 26.10 -2.93 -18.30
CA GLN A 212 26.40 -4.36 -18.08
C GLN A 212 27.10 -4.59 -16.75
N ALA A 213 27.96 -3.66 -16.30
CA ALA A 213 28.57 -3.71 -14.98
C ALA A 213 27.52 -3.51 -13.86
N ALA A 214 26.50 -2.66 -14.07
CA ALA A 214 25.39 -2.53 -13.14
C ALA A 214 24.57 -3.81 -13.06
N LEU A 215 24.23 -4.42 -14.20
CA LEU A 215 23.53 -5.73 -14.23
C LEU A 215 24.35 -6.86 -13.59
N GLN A 216 25.68 -6.84 -13.73
CA GLN A 216 26.56 -7.82 -13.07
C GLN A 216 26.47 -7.67 -11.54
N ARG A 217 26.60 -6.44 -11.02
CA ARG A 217 26.43 -6.17 -9.57
C ARG A 217 25.05 -6.60 -9.08
N LEU A 218 24.00 -6.31 -9.84
CA LEU A 218 22.65 -6.74 -9.50
C LEU A 218 22.53 -8.27 -9.46
N ALA A 219 23.08 -8.99 -10.43
CA ALA A 219 23.05 -10.46 -10.44
C ALA A 219 23.77 -11.05 -9.21
N VAL A 220 24.94 -10.50 -8.84
CA VAL A 220 25.66 -10.88 -7.61
C VAL A 220 24.79 -10.61 -6.37
N TYR A 221 24.20 -9.42 -6.29
CA TYR A 221 23.29 -9.08 -5.19
C TYR A 221 22.09 -10.03 -5.08
N GLN A 222 21.46 -10.37 -6.22
CA GLN A 222 20.29 -11.26 -6.22
C GLN A 222 20.66 -12.67 -5.76
N LEU A 223 21.86 -13.17 -6.09
CA LEU A 223 22.35 -14.45 -5.59
C LEU A 223 22.57 -14.41 -4.07
N ASP A 224 23.22 -13.36 -3.56
CA ASP A 224 23.38 -13.12 -2.11
C ASP A 224 22.02 -12.97 -1.41
N ARG A 225 21.07 -12.26 -2.04
CA ARG A 225 19.70 -12.12 -1.53
C ARG A 225 19.03 -13.50 -1.36
N LEU A 226 19.16 -14.39 -2.32
CA LEU A 226 18.62 -15.76 -2.23
C LEU A 226 19.25 -16.54 -1.07
N ASP A 227 20.57 -16.38 -0.83
CA ASP A 227 21.24 -17.02 0.32
C ASP A 227 20.70 -16.47 1.65
N ARG A 228 20.47 -15.15 1.74
CA ARG A 228 19.86 -14.52 2.93
C ARG A 228 18.41 -14.95 3.13
N ILE A 229 17.64 -15.14 2.07
CA ILE A 229 16.27 -15.66 2.15
C ILE A 229 16.28 -17.08 2.72
N GLU A 230 17.12 -17.98 2.16
CA GLU A 230 17.24 -19.36 2.67
C GLU A 230 17.67 -19.39 4.13
N ALA A 231 18.64 -18.56 4.51
CA ALA A 231 19.10 -18.44 5.90
C ALA A 231 17.95 -17.98 6.84
N ALA A 232 17.22 -16.94 6.46
CA ALA A 232 16.09 -16.43 7.25
C ALA A 232 14.97 -17.47 7.38
N MET A 233 14.64 -18.18 6.27
CA MET A 233 13.65 -19.26 6.30
C MET A 233 14.08 -20.43 7.18
N ALA A 234 15.37 -20.74 7.26
CA ALA A 234 15.91 -21.79 8.12
C ALA A 234 15.89 -21.42 9.61
N GLU A 235 15.86 -20.12 9.95
CA GLU A 235 15.74 -19.63 11.32
C GLU A 235 14.29 -19.61 11.83
N MET A 236 13.29 -19.62 10.93
CA MET A 236 11.88 -19.60 11.30
C MET A 236 11.47 -20.88 12.01
N MET A 237 10.66 -20.75 13.04
CA MET A 237 10.10 -21.87 13.81
C MET A 237 8.58 -21.88 13.66
N ASP A 238 7.96 -23.07 13.80
CA ASP A 238 6.50 -23.24 13.71
C ASP A 238 5.69 -22.38 14.70
N LYS A 239 6.32 -22.00 15.80
CA LYS A 239 5.72 -21.14 16.86
C LYS A 239 5.86 -19.65 16.60
N ASP A 240 6.64 -19.26 15.59
CA ASP A 240 6.89 -17.85 15.30
C ASP A 240 5.69 -17.28 14.52
N MET A 241 5.33 -16.04 14.85
CA MET A 241 4.28 -15.34 14.12
C MET A 241 4.78 -14.89 12.75
N GLN A 242 3.97 -15.07 11.71
CA GLN A 242 4.27 -14.62 10.36
C GLN A 242 3.28 -13.57 9.88
N VAL A 243 3.80 -12.40 9.53
CA VAL A 243 3.05 -11.31 8.89
C VAL A 243 3.49 -11.21 7.43
N CYS A 244 2.58 -11.55 6.53
CA CYS A 244 2.77 -11.33 5.09
C CYS A 244 2.56 -9.85 4.78
N VAL A 245 3.54 -9.22 4.13
CA VAL A 245 3.46 -7.84 3.66
C VAL A 245 3.28 -7.85 2.15
N SER A 246 2.26 -7.17 1.66
CA SER A 246 1.94 -7.10 0.23
C SER A 246 1.69 -5.66 -0.22
N GLY A 247 2.05 -5.34 -1.46
CA GLY A 247 1.75 -4.05 -2.09
C GLY A 247 0.29 -3.91 -2.50
N MET A 248 -0.39 -5.04 -2.75
CA MET A 248 -1.79 -5.14 -3.14
C MET A 248 -2.51 -6.17 -2.28
N PRO A 249 -3.83 -6.04 -2.06
CA PRO A 249 -4.59 -7.06 -1.36
C PRO A 249 -4.53 -8.39 -2.09
N LEU A 250 -4.34 -9.48 -1.34
CA LEU A 250 -4.31 -10.82 -1.89
C LEU A 250 -5.74 -11.34 -2.06
N THR A 251 -6.03 -11.92 -3.23
CA THR A 251 -7.31 -12.54 -3.50
C THR A 251 -7.43 -13.90 -2.80
N GLN A 252 -8.66 -14.33 -2.54
CA GLN A 252 -8.90 -15.67 -1.98
C GLN A 252 -8.32 -16.77 -2.88
N GLU A 253 -8.39 -16.60 -4.20
CA GLU A 253 -7.84 -17.54 -5.16
C GLU A 253 -6.31 -17.65 -5.03
N TYR A 254 -5.61 -16.49 -4.96
CA TYR A 254 -4.17 -16.45 -4.74
C TYR A 254 -3.77 -17.17 -3.45
N ILE A 255 -4.41 -16.83 -2.32
CA ILE A 255 -4.13 -17.44 -1.01
C ILE A 255 -4.36 -18.96 -1.07
N THR A 256 -5.48 -19.40 -1.65
CA THR A 256 -5.81 -20.81 -1.78
C THR A 256 -4.78 -21.56 -2.63
N THR A 257 -4.40 -20.99 -3.77
CA THR A 257 -3.41 -21.58 -4.67
C THR A 257 -2.02 -21.64 -4.03
N ALA A 258 -1.60 -20.57 -3.34
CA ALA A 258 -0.33 -20.53 -2.62
C ALA A 258 -0.29 -21.58 -1.50
N LYS A 259 -1.40 -21.76 -0.75
CA LYS A 259 -1.52 -22.81 0.27
C LYS A 259 -1.44 -24.22 -0.31
N GLN A 260 -2.10 -24.47 -1.44
CA GLN A 260 -2.10 -25.78 -2.10
C GLN A 260 -0.73 -26.17 -2.67
N ASN A 261 0.02 -25.18 -3.15
CA ASN A 261 1.34 -25.39 -3.76
C ASN A 261 2.50 -25.34 -2.74
N ALA A 262 2.22 -24.97 -1.49
CA ALA A 262 3.24 -24.90 -0.45
C ALA A 262 3.79 -26.29 -0.11
N ASP A 263 5.10 -26.37 0.12
CA ASP A 263 5.70 -27.57 0.71
C ASP A 263 5.13 -27.76 2.13
N PRO A 264 4.49 -28.90 2.44
CA PRO A 264 3.94 -29.15 3.77
C PRO A 264 4.96 -29.11 4.93
N LYS A 265 6.25 -29.17 4.61
CA LYS A 265 7.36 -29.13 5.59
C LYS A 265 7.96 -27.74 5.73
N ALA A 266 7.60 -26.80 4.86
CA ALA A 266 8.14 -25.46 4.91
C ALA A 266 7.47 -24.66 6.04
N VAL A 267 8.27 -24.09 6.93
CA VAL A 267 7.80 -23.18 7.98
C VAL A 267 7.37 -21.86 7.34
N CYS A 268 8.18 -21.30 6.43
CA CYS A 268 7.80 -20.12 5.65
C CYS A 268 6.88 -20.56 4.51
N ALA A 269 5.59 -20.63 4.80
CA ALA A 269 4.56 -21.04 3.85
C ALA A 269 3.26 -20.26 4.10
N MET A 270 2.46 -20.05 3.05
CA MET A 270 1.18 -19.34 3.17
C MET A 270 0.22 -20.02 4.18
N ASN A 271 0.42 -21.31 4.46
CA ASN A 271 -0.34 -22.05 5.46
C ASN A 271 -0.10 -21.55 6.91
N ASN A 272 1.05 -20.96 7.16
CA ASN A 272 1.51 -20.52 8.47
C ASN A 272 1.46 -18.99 8.64
N VAL A 273 0.83 -18.27 7.69
CA VAL A 273 0.64 -16.82 7.79
C VAL A 273 -0.50 -16.51 8.75
N ASP A 274 -0.24 -15.68 9.75
CA ASP A 274 -1.22 -15.27 10.77
C ASP A 274 -1.97 -14.00 10.37
N LEU A 275 -1.28 -13.09 9.67
CA LEU A 275 -1.81 -11.80 9.25
C LEU A 275 -1.21 -11.37 7.91
N ILE A 276 -2.04 -10.86 7.02
CA ILE A 276 -1.64 -10.15 5.81
C ILE A 276 -1.88 -8.67 6.02
N VAL A 277 -0.91 -7.82 5.68
CA VAL A 277 -1.06 -6.37 5.63
C VAL A 277 -0.80 -5.88 4.20
N ALA A 278 -1.72 -5.08 3.66
CA ALA A 278 -1.67 -4.68 2.27
C ALA A 278 -2.10 -3.22 2.05
N GLY A 279 -1.60 -2.62 0.97
CA GLY A 279 -2.05 -1.37 0.39
C GLY A 279 -2.84 -1.58 -0.90
N GLY A 280 -2.71 -0.66 -1.86
CA GLY A 280 -3.05 -0.79 -3.27
C GLY A 280 -4.40 -0.23 -3.69
N TYR A 281 -5.48 -0.49 -2.99
CA TYR A 281 -6.83 -0.05 -3.40
C TYR A 281 -7.16 1.40 -3.04
N CYS A 282 -6.34 2.07 -2.27
CA CYS A 282 -6.54 3.45 -1.85
C CYS A 282 -7.98 3.74 -1.34
N GLY A 283 -8.57 2.77 -0.62
CA GLY A 283 -9.95 2.85 -0.11
C GLY A 283 -11.01 2.92 -1.19
N GLY A 284 -10.73 2.48 -2.42
CA GLY A 284 -11.66 2.51 -3.56
C GLY A 284 -11.73 3.88 -4.24
N GLN A 285 -10.76 4.78 -4.03
CA GLN A 285 -10.56 6.08 -4.65
C GLN A 285 -11.82 6.99 -4.58
N TRP A 286 -12.92 6.63 -5.24
CA TRP A 286 -14.23 7.29 -5.17
C TRP A 286 -15.20 6.51 -4.30
N ARG A 287 -15.72 7.18 -3.28
CA ARG A 287 -16.66 6.57 -2.33
C ARG A 287 -17.98 7.33 -2.33
N ILE A 288 -19.06 6.57 -2.25
CA ILE A 288 -20.41 7.12 -2.05
C ILE A 288 -20.72 7.04 -0.55
N PRO A 289 -21.01 8.17 0.12
CA PRO A 289 -21.38 8.16 1.54
C PRO A 289 -22.51 7.18 1.82
N GLY A 290 -22.31 6.28 2.80
CA GLY A 290 -23.29 5.26 3.17
C GLY A 290 -23.35 4.03 2.28
N VAL A 291 -22.66 4.01 1.13
CA VAL A 291 -22.63 2.85 0.20
C VAL A 291 -21.26 2.17 0.22
N GLY A 292 -20.17 2.94 0.09
CA GLY A 292 -18.83 2.41 -0.03
C GLY A 292 -18.13 2.82 -1.31
N ALA A 293 -17.15 2.03 -1.75
CA ALA A 293 -16.42 2.29 -2.98
C ALA A 293 -17.32 2.19 -4.23
N LEU A 294 -17.15 3.14 -5.16
CA LEU A 294 -17.90 3.12 -6.41
C LEU A 294 -17.38 2.04 -7.36
N TYR A 295 -16.06 1.96 -7.50
CA TYR A 295 -15.40 1.06 -8.43
C TYR A 295 -13.97 0.78 -7.99
N VAL A 296 -13.55 -0.47 -8.12
CA VAL A 296 -12.15 -0.91 -7.96
C VAL A 296 -11.85 -1.82 -9.16
N PRO A 297 -10.77 -1.58 -9.94
CA PRO A 297 -10.51 -2.30 -11.18
C PRO A 297 -10.55 -3.84 -11.04
N GLU A 298 -9.97 -4.38 -9.98
CA GLU A 298 -9.90 -5.81 -9.72
C GLU A 298 -11.19 -6.41 -9.15
N LEU A 299 -12.06 -5.57 -8.55
CA LEU A 299 -13.29 -6.01 -7.87
C LEU A 299 -14.57 -5.62 -8.62
N GLY A 300 -14.46 -4.69 -9.60
CA GLY A 300 -15.60 -4.18 -10.36
C GLY A 300 -16.36 -3.04 -9.66
N TRP A 301 -17.64 -2.89 -10.06
CA TRP A 301 -18.53 -1.84 -9.55
C TRP A 301 -19.17 -2.23 -8.23
N PHE A 302 -19.21 -1.29 -7.27
CA PHE A 302 -19.82 -1.45 -5.95
C PHE A 302 -19.30 -2.70 -5.19
N PRO A 303 -17.98 -2.86 -5.06
CA PRO A 303 -17.45 -3.99 -4.31
C PRO A 303 -17.84 -3.89 -2.82
N GLU A 304 -17.82 -5.03 -2.13
CA GLU A 304 -17.98 -5.03 -0.68
C GLU A 304 -16.89 -4.20 -0.02
N ASP A 305 -17.27 -3.29 0.88
CA ASP A 305 -16.35 -2.34 1.50
C ASP A 305 -15.23 -3.03 2.29
N SER A 306 -15.55 -4.17 2.89
CA SER A 306 -14.61 -5.03 3.59
C SER A 306 -13.46 -5.54 2.71
N GLN A 307 -13.69 -5.75 1.40
CA GLN A 307 -12.66 -6.16 0.45
C GLN A 307 -11.74 -5.01 0.02
N VAL A 308 -12.25 -3.77 0.13
CA VAL A 308 -11.56 -2.58 -0.34
C VAL A 308 -10.68 -1.95 0.73
N GLN A 309 -11.11 -2.00 1.99
CA GLN A 309 -10.38 -1.47 3.14
C GLN A 309 -10.82 -2.11 4.44
N GLY A 310 -9.94 -2.09 5.44
CA GLY A 310 -10.21 -2.66 6.76
C GLY A 310 -9.80 -4.11 6.90
N LEU A 311 -10.31 -4.77 7.93
CA LEU A 311 -9.93 -6.15 8.28
C LEU A 311 -10.90 -7.13 7.63
N ASN A 312 -10.36 -8.11 6.92
CA ASN A 312 -11.08 -9.18 6.24
C ASN A 312 -10.52 -10.54 6.64
N PHE A 313 -11.31 -11.59 6.46
CA PHE A 313 -10.89 -12.95 6.68
C PHE A 313 -11.08 -13.78 5.41
N PHE A 314 -9.96 -14.07 4.71
CA PHE A 314 -9.94 -14.83 3.48
C PHE A 314 -9.04 -16.05 3.58
N GLY A 315 -9.51 -17.17 3.04
CA GLY A 315 -8.71 -18.39 2.98
C GLY A 315 -8.15 -18.85 4.35
N GLY A 316 -8.81 -18.48 5.45
CA GLY A 316 -8.37 -18.80 6.80
C GLY A 316 -7.27 -17.89 7.36
N ILE A 317 -7.05 -16.70 6.77
CA ILE A 317 -6.06 -15.72 7.21
C ILE A 317 -6.73 -14.35 7.35
N TRP A 318 -6.39 -13.61 8.41
CA TRP A 318 -6.74 -12.20 8.51
C TRP A 318 -5.95 -11.36 7.53
N GLN A 319 -6.63 -10.51 6.77
CA GLN A 319 -6.01 -9.53 5.89
C GLN A 319 -6.50 -8.13 6.25
N TYR A 320 -5.57 -7.22 6.50
CA TYR A 320 -5.88 -5.81 6.66
C TYR A 320 -5.49 -5.05 5.40
N VAL A 321 -6.46 -4.38 4.78
CA VAL A 321 -6.28 -3.53 3.59
C VAL A 321 -6.32 -2.07 4.02
N SER A 322 -5.23 -1.36 3.78
CA SER A 322 -5.10 0.06 4.13
C SER A 322 -5.85 0.95 3.13
N PRO A 323 -6.53 2.02 3.60
CA PRO A 323 -7.11 3.00 2.70
C PRO A 323 -6.08 3.93 2.01
N GLY A 324 -4.80 3.81 2.35
CA GLY A 324 -3.70 4.54 1.70
C GLY A 324 -3.65 6.04 1.99
N LEU A 325 -2.53 6.67 1.63
CA LEU A 325 -2.24 8.09 1.86
C LEU A 325 -2.45 8.97 0.62
N GLY A 326 -2.02 8.50 -0.54
CA GLY A 326 -2.13 9.18 -1.83
C GLY A 326 -3.35 8.73 -2.64
N LYS A 327 -3.35 9.06 -3.92
CA LYS A 327 -4.31 8.53 -4.92
C LYS A 327 -3.78 7.23 -5.51
N GLY A 328 -4.70 6.32 -5.90
CA GLY A 328 -4.31 5.05 -6.51
C GLY A 328 -3.90 5.21 -7.97
N LEU A 329 -2.87 4.47 -8.40
CA LEU A 329 -2.39 4.46 -9.78
C LEU A 329 -3.18 3.49 -10.66
N ILE A 330 -3.87 2.50 -10.06
CA ILE A 330 -4.65 1.48 -10.78
C ILE A 330 -5.95 2.02 -11.39
N TYR A 331 -6.38 3.22 -10.98
CA TYR A 331 -7.68 3.78 -11.38
C TYR A 331 -7.63 4.47 -12.75
N PRO A 332 -8.76 4.49 -13.50
CA PRO A 332 -8.85 5.25 -14.73
C PRO A 332 -8.54 6.74 -14.50
N TRP A 333 -8.02 7.42 -15.52
CA TRP A 333 -7.62 8.83 -15.44
C TRP A 333 -8.72 9.77 -14.91
N TRP A 334 -10.01 9.48 -15.18
CA TRP A 334 -11.14 10.27 -14.71
C TRP A 334 -11.41 10.11 -13.20
N MET A 335 -10.86 9.05 -12.57
CA MET A 335 -10.84 8.87 -11.11
C MET A 335 -9.53 9.36 -10.48
N GLY A 336 -8.77 10.23 -11.10
CA GLY A 336 -7.45 10.68 -10.66
C GLY A 336 -7.39 11.49 -9.36
N PHE A 337 -8.45 11.49 -8.55
CA PHE A 337 -8.52 12.15 -7.24
C PHE A 337 -9.41 11.35 -6.28
N ARG A 338 -9.27 11.60 -4.98
CA ARG A 338 -10.13 11.00 -3.94
C ARG A 338 -11.47 11.75 -3.87
N LEU A 339 -12.58 11.00 -3.94
CA LEU A 339 -13.93 11.54 -3.77
C LEU A 339 -14.56 10.96 -2.50
N PHE A 340 -14.87 11.82 -1.50
CA PHE A 340 -15.39 11.45 -0.18
C PHE A 340 -14.61 10.33 0.52
N ASN A 341 -13.32 10.29 0.29
CA ASN A 341 -12.41 9.24 0.75
C ASN A 341 -11.20 9.87 1.44
N SER A 342 -11.15 9.79 2.77
CA SER A 342 -10.03 10.33 3.55
C SER A 342 -8.80 9.43 3.41
N PRO A 343 -7.61 10.00 3.16
CA PRO A 343 -6.36 9.28 3.39
C PRO A 343 -6.24 8.91 4.86
N ALA A 344 -5.54 7.82 5.16
CA ALA A 344 -5.39 7.41 6.55
C ALA A 344 -4.05 6.74 6.84
N VAL A 345 -3.59 6.91 8.07
CA VAL A 345 -2.57 6.09 8.70
C VAL A 345 -3.26 5.05 9.58
N THR A 346 -2.74 3.83 9.64
CA THR A 346 -3.35 2.77 10.45
C THR A 346 -2.37 2.24 11.47
N THR A 347 -2.80 2.16 12.72
CA THR A 347 -2.10 1.38 13.75
C THR A 347 -2.83 0.05 13.94
N ILE A 348 -2.17 -1.04 13.60
CA ILE A 348 -2.64 -2.40 13.85
C ILE A 348 -2.04 -2.87 15.17
N THR A 349 -2.88 -3.31 16.09
CA THR A 349 -2.46 -3.87 17.37
C THR A 349 -2.84 -5.34 17.43
N LEU A 350 -1.86 -6.19 17.68
CA LEU A 350 -2.09 -7.62 17.87
C LEU A 350 -2.66 -7.86 19.27
N SER A 351 -3.65 -8.72 19.38
CA SER A 351 -4.25 -9.09 20.64
C SER A 351 -4.46 -10.59 20.73
N LYS A 352 -4.19 -11.13 21.90
CA LYS A 352 -4.50 -12.53 22.24
C LYS A 352 -5.97 -12.73 22.57
N ASN A 353 -6.64 -11.70 23.11
CA ASN A 353 -8.01 -11.77 23.57
C ASN A 353 -8.95 -11.03 22.61
N ILE A 354 -10.16 -11.55 22.45
CA ILE A 354 -11.27 -10.85 21.82
C ILE A 354 -11.64 -9.69 22.75
N SER A 355 -11.42 -8.46 22.31
CA SER A 355 -11.77 -7.24 23.04
C SER A 355 -13.26 -6.94 22.93
#